data_eac7671e310a4ffc9526133adf639edd
#
_entry.id   eac7671e310a4ffc9526133adf639edd
#
_cell.length_a   1.000
_cell.length_b   1.000
_cell.length_c   1.000
_cell.angle_alpha   90.00
_cell.angle_beta   90.00
_cell.angle_gamma   90.00
#
_symmetry.space_group_name_H-M   'P 1'
#
loop_
_entity.id
_entity.type
_entity.pdbx_description
1 polymer ?
#
loop_
_entity_poly.entity_id
_entity_poly.type
_entity_poly.pdbx_seq_one_letter_code
_entity_poly.pdbx_strand_id
1 'polypeptide(L)'
;MATVSLIEYADASAEVKAVFDDIKRTRNVKDVNNFWKALANHPATLKRTWEAVREVMQPGALDPLTKEMIYVAVSVANNCDYCIHSHTASAFAKGMTPAQYEELLALVGMASETNALASAMKIPIDAQFLVEAGK
;
A
#
# COMPACT_ATOMS: atom_id res chain seq x y z
N MET A 1 17.03 -12.10 -0.06
CA MET A 1 18.10 -11.24 0.50
C MET A 1 17.88 -9.82 0.00
N ALA A 2 17.97 -8.80 0.86
CA ALA A 2 17.81 -7.41 0.43
C ALA A 2 18.95 -6.98 -0.49
N THR A 3 18.67 -6.12 -1.47
CA THR A 3 19.66 -5.58 -2.42
C THR A 3 20.35 -4.30 -1.90
N VAL A 4 19.86 -3.77 -0.77
CA VAL A 4 20.40 -2.60 -0.07
C VAL A 4 20.51 -2.88 1.42
N SER A 5 21.35 -2.13 2.13
CA SER A 5 21.44 -2.21 3.59
C SER A 5 20.16 -1.70 4.24
N LEU A 6 19.77 -2.29 5.36
CA LEU A 6 18.74 -1.75 6.21
C LEU A 6 19.38 -0.80 7.23
N ILE A 7 19.06 0.47 7.15
CA ILE A 7 19.62 1.48 8.04
C ILE A 7 18.85 1.46 9.36
N GLU A 8 19.51 1.02 10.41
CA GLU A 8 18.93 1.02 11.75
C GLU A 8 18.90 2.44 12.35
N TYR A 9 18.00 2.68 13.29
CA TYR A 9 17.84 4.01 13.91
C TYR A 9 19.16 4.51 14.50
N ALA A 10 19.91 3.62 15.14
CA ALA A 10 21.19 3.99 15.78
C ALA A 10 22.21 4.55 14.79
N ASP A 11 22.23 4.00 13.57
CA ASP A 11 23.20 4.32 12.52
C ASP A 11 22.69 5.41 11.55
N ALA A 12 21.45 5.86 11.73
CA ALA A 12 20.81 6.81 10.82
C ALA A 12 21.34 8.23 11.02
N SER A 13 21.39 9.00 9.93
CA SER A 13 21.67 10.44 9.98
C SER A 13 20.56 11.20 10.72
N ALA A 14 20.83 12.43 11.14
CA ALA A 14 19.83 13.27 11.79
C ALA A 14 18.57 13.48 10.92
N GLU A 15 18.75 13.66 9.62
CA GLU A 15 17.66 13.80 8.64
C GLU A 15 16.78 12.54 8.59
N VAL A 16 17.39 11.37 8.51
CA VAL A 16 16.69 10.08 8.50
C VAL A 16 15.99 9.83 9.84
N LYS A 17 16.65 10.11 10.97
CA LYS A 17 16.05 10.00 12.31
C LYS A 17 14.79 10.84 12.45
N ALA A 18 14.78 12.06 11.94
CA ALA A 18 13.61 12.92 11.96
C ALA A 18 12.41 12.29 11.23
N VAL A 19 12.64 11.65 10.08
CA VAL A 19 11.58 10.93 9.36
C VAL A 19 11.14 9.68 10.11
N PHE A 20 12.07 8.90 10.64
CA PHE A 20 11.75 7.71 11.44
C PHE A 20 10.93 8.06 12.70
N ASP A 21 11.27 9.16 13.38
CA ASP A 21 10.51 9.63 14.54
C ASP A 21 9.09 10.05 14.17
N ASP A 22 8.92 10.69 13.02
CA ASP A 22 7.59 11.04 12.51
C ASP A 22 6.76 9.79 12.16
N ILE A 23 7.36 8.79 11.52
CA ILE A 23 6.70 7.51 11.25
C ILE A 23 6.26 6.83 12.55
N LYS A 24 7.18 6.70 13.50
CA LYS A 24 6.92 6.07 14.81
C LYS A 24 5.77 6.74 15.55
N ARG A 25 5.79 8.07 15.59
CA ARG A 25 4.76 8.87 16.25
C ARG A 25 3.41 8.72 15.54
N THR A 26 3.39 8.86 14.21
CA THR A 26 2.16 8.82 13.41
C THR A 26 1.49 7.45 13.46
N ARG A 27 2.27 6.38 13.45
CA ARG A 27 1.78 4.98 13.45
C ARG A 27 1.69 4.37 14.84
N ASN A 28 2.13 5.07 15.86
CA ASN A 28 2.22 4.58 17.25
C ASN A 28 2.97 3.24 17.35
N VAL A 29 4.16 3.19 16.77
CA VAL A 29 5.03 1.99 16.75
C VAL A 29 6.38 2.32 17.38
N LYS A 30 7.05 1.28 17.90
CA LYS A 30 8.37 1.43 18.56
C LYS A 30 9.52 1.55 17.55
N ASP A 31 9.37 0.95 16.39
CA ASP A 31 10.38 0.95 15.33
C ASP A 31 9.71 1.05 13.95
N VAL A 32 10.47 1.44 12.95
CA VAL A 32 10.00 1.52 11.57
C VAL A 32 10.18 0.19 10.86
N ASN A 33 9.33 -0.07 9.87
CA ASN A 33 9.41 -1.28 9.06
C ASN A 33 10.66 -1.29 8.17
N ASN A 34 11.10 -2.48 7.76
CA ASN A 34 12.24 -2.67 6.86
C ASN A 34 12.16 -1.87 5.55
N PHE A 35 10.95 -1.65 5.03
CA PHE A 35 10.76 -0.79 3.86
C PHE A 35 11.34 0.62 4.07
N TRP A 36 11.07 1.25 5.21
CA TRP A 36 11.60 2.57 5.54
C TRP A 36 13.10 2.55 5.81
N LYS A 37 13.60 1.47 6.45
CA LYS A 37 15.04 1.26 6.67
C LYS A 37 15.79 1.11 5.35
N ALA A 38 15.21 0.44 4.37
CA ALA A 38 15.77 0.34 3.02
C ALA A 38 15.77 1.68 2.28
N LEU A 39 14.68 2.44 2.33
CA LEU A 39 14.58 3.77 1.73
C LEU A 39 15.55 4.78 2.36
N ALA A 40 15.95 4.56 3.61
CA ALA A 40 16.87 5.44 4.33
C ALA A 40 18.27 5.54 3.69
N ASN A 41 18.62 4.63 2.78
CA ASN A 41 19.83 4.76 1.95
C ASN A 41 19.78 6.00 1.03
N HIS A 42 18.60 6.55 0.77
CA HIS A 42 18.43 7.79 0.03
C HIS A 42 17.42 8.68 0.77
N PRO A 43 17.88 9.56 1.67
CA PRO A 43 17.03 10.34 2.57
C PRO A 43 15.94 11.16 1.89
N ALA A 44 16.22 11.72 0.71
CA ALA A 44 15.23 12.47 -0.06
C ALA A 44 14.07 11.59 -0.54
N THR A 45 14.33 10.36 -0.97
CA THR A 45 13.30 9.39 -1.35
C THR A 45 12.50 8.94 -0.11
N LEU A 46 13.18 8.65 1.00
CA LEU A 46 12.52 8.30 2.26
C LEU A 46 11.51 9.36 2.67
N LYS A 47 11.95 10.62 2.74
CA LYS A 47 11.11 11.74 3.15
C LYS A 47 9.90 11.92 2.23
N ARG A 48 10.14 12.01 0.93
CA ARG A 48 9.07 12.21 -0.07
C ARG A 48 8.06 11.07 -0.04
N THR A 49 8.52 9.83 0.04
CA THR A 49 7.65 8.65 0.06
C THR A 49 6.81 8.62 1.34
N TRP A 50 7.42 8.90 2.49
CA TRP A 50 6.68 8.94 3.75
C TRP A 50 5.61 10.03 3.76
N GLU A 51 5.95 11.24 3.33
CA GLU A 51 5.00 12.36 3.27
C GLU A 51 3.80 12.03 2.37
N ALA A 52 4.05 11.44 1.19
CA ALA A 52 3.01 11.03 0.27
C ALA A 52 2.13 9.90 0.82
N VAL A 53 2.73 8.86 1.39
CA VAL A 53 1.98 7.75 2.00
C VAL A 53 1.15 8.23 3.18
N ARG A 54 1.72 9.06 4.04
CA ARG A 54 1.01 9.64 5.18
C ARG A 54 -0.23 10.43 4.73
N GLU A 55 -0.08 11.25 3.69
CA GLU A 55 -1.20 12.04 3.14
C GLU A 55 -2.30 11.14 2.56
N VAL A 56 -1.92 10.18 1.71
CA VAL A 56 -2.89 9.30 1.01
C VAL A 56 -3.62 8.37 1.98
N MET A 57 -2.95 7.89 3.03
CA MET A 57 -3.52 6.90 3.95
C MET A 57 -4.31 7.52 5.11
N GLN A 58 -4.39 8.85 5.23
CA GLN A 58 -5.24 9.51 6.22
C GLN A 58 -6.72 9.21 5.97
N PRO A 59 -7.56 9.21 7.02
CA PRO A 59 -9.01 9.11 6.86
C PRO A 59 -9.53 10.21 5.92
N GLY A 60 -10.38 9.82 4.98
CA GLY A 60 -10.96 10.73 3.99
C GLY A 60 -12.33 10.22 3.55
N ALA A 61 -12.69 10.41 2.28
CA ALA A 61 -13.90 9.83 1.71
C ALA A 61 -13.93 8.30 1.81
N LEU A 62 -12.76 7.65 1.76
CA LEU A 62 -12.60 6.23 2.06
C LEU A 62 -12.08 6.09 3.50
N ASP A 63 -12.63 5.14 4.25
CA ASP A 63 -12.17 4.81 5.59
C ASP A 63 -10.81 4.09 5.55
N PRO A 64 -10.05 4.08 6.68
CA PRO A 64 -8.73 3.47 6.73
C PRO A 64 -8.68 1.99 6.38
N LEU A 65 -9.68 1.19 6.78
CA LEU A 65 -9.73 -0.23 6.45
C LEU A 65 -9.91 -0.44 4.95
N THR A 66 -10.82 0.29 4.31
CA THR A 66 -11.03 0.24 2.86
C THR A 66 -9.75 0.58 2.11
N LYS A 67 -9.01 1.60 2.55
CA LYS A 67 -7.71 1.97 1.95
C LYS A 67 -6.68 0.83 2.03
N GLU A 68 -6.59 0.15 3.18
CA GLU A 68 -5.70 -1.01 3.32
C GLU A 68 -6.13 -2.18 2.42
N MET A 69 -7.43 -2.46 2.33
CA MET A 69 -7.95 -3.53 1.47
C MET A 69 -7.66 -3.25 -0.02
N ILE A 70 -7.81 -2.01 -0.47
CA ILE A 70 -7.42 -1.59 -1.82
C ILE A 70 -5.91 -1.78 -2.03
N TYR A 71 -5.11 -1.41 -1.04
CA TYR A 71 -3.66 -1.57 -1.09
C TYR A 71 -3.25 -3.04 -1.23
N VAL A 72 -3.91 -3.93 -0.48
CA VAL A 72 -3.72 -5.39 -0.61
C VAL A 72 -4.06 -5.85 -2.02
N ALA A 73 -5.21 -5.45 -2.55
CA ALA A 73 -5.64 -5.84 -3.90
C ALA A 73 -4.64 -5.44 -4.99
N VAL A 74 -4.18 -4.19 -4.96
CA VAL A 74 -3.17 -3.68 -5.90
C VAL A 74 -1.82 -4.39 -5.71
N SER A 75 -1.44 -4.69 -4.46
CA SER A 75 -0.19 -5.38 -4.15
C SER A 75 -0.19 -6.82 -4.66
N VAL A 76 -1.32 -7.52 -4.57
CA VAL A 76 -1.49 -8.86 -5.17
C VAL A 76 -1.36 -8.78 -6.69
N ALA A 77 -2.05 -7.85 -7.33
CA ALA A 77 -2.00 -7.65 -8.78
C ALA A 77 -0.58 -7.32 -9.28
N ASN A 78 0.19 -6.60 -8.48
CA ASN A 78 1.57 -6.21 -8.80
C ASN A 78 2.65 -7.21 -8.32
N ASN A 79 2.26 -8.32 -7.69
CA ASN A 79 3.18 -9.33 -7.15
C ASN A 79 4.21 -8.75 -6.16
N CYS A 80 3.78 -7.86 -5.25
CA CYS A 80 4.64 -7.28 -4.23
C CYS A 80 4.48 -8.05 -2.91
N ASP A 81 5.27 -9.10 -2.69
CA ASP A 81 5.20 -9.92 -1.49
C ASP A 81 5.27 -9.11 -0.19
N TYR A 82 6.23 -8.21 -0.09
CA TYR A 82 6.37 -7.35 1.08
C TYR A 82 5.11 -6.51 1.33
N CYS A 83 4.56 -5.92 0.27
CA CYS A 83 3.38 -5.06 0.36
C CYS A 83 2.12 -5.88 0.72
N ILE A 84 1.97 -7.08 0.16
CA ILE A 84 0.88 -8.00 0.52
C ILE A 84 0.90 -8.27 2.02
N HIS A 85 2.04 -8.70 2.56
CA HIS A 85 2.17 -9.00 3.99
C HIS A 85 1.93 -7.78 4.87
N SER A 86 2.56 -6.65 4.57
CA SER A 86 2.49 -5.46 5.42
C SER A 86 1.08 -4.85 5.45
N HIS A 87 0.41 -4.76 4.30
CA HIS A 87 -0.94 -4.18 4.23
C HIS A 87 -2.02 -5.15 4.69
N THR A 88 -1.84 -6.46 4.51
CA THR A 88 -2.73 -7.46 5.09
C THR A 88 -2.68 -7.40 6.62
N ALA A 89 -1.50 -7.35 7.22
CA ALA A 89 -1.35 -7.18 8.67
C ALA A 89 -1.99 -5.87 9.15
N SER A 90 -1.80 -4.78 8.42
CA SER A 90 -2.41 -3.49 8.73
C SER A 90 -3.94 -3.52 8.63
N ALA A 91 -4.48 -4.20 7.61
CA ALA A 91 -5.93 -4.36 7.44
C ALA A 91 -6.55 -5.17 8.59
N PHE A 92 -5.92 -6.28 9.02
CA PHE A 92 -6.37 -7.03 10.20
C PHE A 92 -6.31 -6.19 11.47
N ALA A 93 -5.27 -5.40 11.67
CA ALA A 93 -5.17 -4.49 12.80
C ALA A 93 -6.27 -3.41 12.81
N LYS A 94 -6.82 -3.07 11.65
CA LYS A 94 -7.94 -2.14 11.47
C LYS A 94 -9.31 -2.83 11.45
N GLY A 95 -9.38 -4.12 11.75
CA GLY A 95 -10.63 -4.85 11.92
C GLY A 95 -11.11 -5.66 10.72
N MET A 96 -10.27 -5.90 9.71
CA MET A 96 -10.60 -6.84 8.64
C MET A 96 -10.83 -8.23 9.24
N THR A 97 -11.93 -8.87 8.90
CA THR A 97 -12.21 -10.26 9.31
C THR A 97 -11.57 -11.26 8.34
N PRO A 98 -11.33 -12.52 8.78
CA PRO A 98 -10.88 -13.58 7.87
C PRO A 98 -11.82 -13.76 6.66
N ALA A 99 -13.13 -13.69 6.86
CA ALA A 99 -14.10 -13.80 5.78
C ALA A 99 -13.99 -12.65 4.77
N GLN A 100 -13.77 -11.42 5.23
CA GLN A 100 -13.52 -10.28 4.34
C GLN A 100 -12.23 -10.46 3.56
N TYR A 101 -11.19 -11.01 4.17
CA TYR A 101 -9.93 -11.26 3.48
C TYR A 101 -10.10 -12.33 2.39
N GLU A 102 -10.80 -13.41 2.67
CA GLU A 102 -11.10 -14.47 1.68
C GLU A 102 -11.90 -13.92 0.49
N GLU A 103 -12.93 -13.11 0.74
CA GLU A 103 -13.70 -12.44 -0.32
C GLU A 103 -12.84 -11.47 -1.14
N LEU A 104 -11.98 -10.70 -0.48
CA LEU A 104 -11.03 -9.80 -1.15
C LEU A 104 -10.14 -10.55 -2.14
N LEU A 105 -9.56 -11.67 -1.72
CA LEU A 105 -8.70 -12.49 -2.57
C LEU A 105 -9.48 -13.11 -3.74
N ALA A 106 -10.71 -13.56 -3.51
CA ALA A 106 -11.58 -14.06 -4.56
C ALA A 106 -11.91 -12.99 -5.60
N LEU A 107 -12.19 -11.76 -5.16
CA LEU A 107 -12.41 -10.61 -6.05
C LEU A 107 -11.17 -10.26 -6.87
N VAL A 108 -9.99 -10.25 -6.25
CA VAL A 108 -8.73 -9.98 -6.96
C VAL A 108 -8.49 -11.03 -8.04
N GLY A 109 -8.69 -12.31 -7.74
CA GLY A 109 -8.55 -13.40 -8.69
C GLY A 109 -9.53 -13.28 -9.86
N MET A 110 -10.80 -13.02 -9.57
CA MET A 110 -11.85 -12.85 -10.60
C MET A 110 -11.59 -11.61 -11.46
N ALA A 111 -11.23 -10.48 -10.86
CA ALA A 111 -10.91 -9.27 -11.59
C ALA A 111 -9.70 -9.47 -12.52
N SER A 112 -8.66 -10.17 -12.06
CA SER A 112 -7.49 -10.49 -12.87
C SER A 112 -7.86 -11.33 -14.09
N GLU A 113 -8.70 -12.36 -13.93
CA GLU A 113 -9.20 -13.20 -15.01
C GLU A 113 -10.01 -12.39 -16.03
N THR A 114 -11.01 -11.67 -15.57
CA THR A 114 -11.90 -10.89 -16.46
C THR A 114 -11.16 -9.75 -17.16
N ASN A 115 -10.23 -9.10 -16.48
CA ASN A 115 -9.39 -8.06 -17.09
C ASN A 115 -8.50 -8.65 -18.20
N ALA A 116 -7.92 -9.83 -17.97
CA ALA A 116 -7.10 -10.51 -18.97
C ALA A 116 -7.93 -10.88 -20.21
N LEU A 117 -9.13 -11.43 -20.01
CA LEU A 117 -10.05 -11.79 -21.09
C LEU A 117 -10.52 -10.56 -21.88
N ALA A 118 -10.95 -9.51 -21.18
CA ALA A 118 -11.40 -8.28 -21.83
C ALA A 118 -10.30 -7.62 -22.67
N SER A 119 -9.09 -7.58 -22.11
CA SER A 119 -7.92 -7.02 -22.81
C SER A 119 -7.48 -7.86 -24.01
N ALA A 120 -7.48 -9.19 -23.87
CA ALA A 120 -7.10 -10.10 -24.96
C ALA A 120 -8.09 -10.02 -26.13
N MET A 121 -9.38 -9.93 -25.84
CA MET A 121 -10.44 -9.80 -26.83
C MET A 121 -10.62 -8.38 -27.36
N LYS A 122 -9.96 -7.38 -26.76
CA LYS A 122 -10.08 -5.95 -27.13
C LYS A 122 -11.55 -5.51 -27.23
N ILE A 123 -12.33 -5.88 -26.20
CA ILE A 123 -13.77 -5.60 -26.18
C ILE A 123 -14.02 -4.08 -26.28
N PRO A 124 -14.86 -3.60 -27.20
CA PRO A 124 -15.21 -2.18 -27.26
C PRO A 124 -16.02 -1.78 -26.02
N ILE A 125 -15.82 -0.53 -25.57
CA ILE A 125 -16.52 0.00 -24.39
C ILE A 125 -17.97 0.29 -24.76
N ASP A 126 -18.91 -0.25 -23.98
CA ASP A 126 -20.33 0.05 -24.14
C ASP A 126 -20.62 1.53 -23.82
N ALA A 127 -21.48 2.15 -24.64
CA ALA A 127 -21.79 3.57 -24.50
C ALA A 127 -22.34 3.94 -23.09
N GLN A 128 -23.07 3.02 -22.47
CA GLN A 128 -23.63 3.21 -21.12
C GLN A 128 -22.59 3.26 -20.00
N PHE A 129 -21.35 2.82 -20.25
CA PHE A 129 -20.24 2.86 -19.27
C PHE A 129 -19.41 4.15 -19.38
N LEU A 130 -19.71 4.99 -20.37
CA LEU A 130 -19.02 6.28 -20.52
C LEU A 130 -19.54 7.25 -19.46
N VAL A 131 -18.71 7.51 -18.45
CA VAL A 131 -19.04 8.45 -17.37
C VAL A 131 -18.69 9.85 -17.81
N GLU A 132 -19.69 10.77 -17.80
CA GLU A 132 -19.43 12.18 -18.05
C GLU A 132 -18.68 12.79 -16.83
N ALA A 133 -17.60 13.50 -17.11
CA ALA A 133 -16.87 14.21 -16.08
C ALA A 133 -17.76 15.27 -15.39
N GLY A 134 -17.82 15.22 -14.06
CA GLY A 134 -18.52 16.23 -13.25
C GLY A 134 -19.96 15.90 -12.83
N LYS A 135 -20.42 14.66 -13.03
CA LYS A 135 -21.67 14.18 -12.40
C LYS A 135 -21.38 13.23 -11.24
#